data_f609d2524a56dc3a703d3f944a35f179
#
_entry.id   f609d2524a56dc3a703d3f944a35f179
#
_cell.length_a   1.000
_cell.length_b   1.000
_cell.length_c   1.000
_cell.angle_alpha   90.00
_cell.angle_beta   90.00
_cell.angle_gamma   90.00
#
_symmetry.space_group_name_H-M   'P 1'
#
loop_
_entity.id
_entity.type
_entity.pdbx_description
1 polymer ?
#
loop_
_entity_poly.entity_id
_entity_poly.type
_entity_poly.pdbx_seq_one_letter_code
_entity_poly.pdbx_strand_id
1 'polypeptide(L)'
;MLLLRLNTTSWMNSVLACVMLVLGLFVPIFANAYTGVTIVMSAETPANLEFVDQLKVELAKNKLVNLRVNVITLPDTEKLVVAENSELVIALGVKALEAASKLRRSTPVLGAFTPLPAFNSIMAKNKRELGNFSAIILDQPFSRQMSLIKHVLPEAQKIGILLGTTSSQYIDYVREEGEKRGLNILEEKVSQEADLIPQLKKLLDSADGILAIPDPTIYSRETAQPILLTSYRYQKPIFGYSQSYVRAGALAAVYSTSKQLAKQAAEIAIKSRPAPSDLPPPQMPKYFSIMLNYQVARSLNIPLMDEDEILKKMLESDAPEAM
;
A
#
# COMPACT_ATOMS: atom_id res chain seq x y z
N MET A 1 42.49 -47.95 -69.21
CA MET A 1 42.90 -47.30 -67.95
C MET A 1 42.08 -46.01 -67.83
N LEU A 2 40.92 -46.07 -67.16
CA LEU A 2 39.99 -44.97 -67.06
C LEU A 2 40.13 -44.38 -65.65
N LEU A 3 40.66 -43.18 -65.61
CA LEU A 3 40.78 -42.41 -64.33
C LEU A 3 39.45 -41.68 -64.06
N LEU A 4 38.71 -42.15 -63.08
CA LEU A 4 37.54 -41.42 -62.50
C LEU A 4 38.07 -40.20 -61.79
N ARG A 5 37.85 -39.01 -62.33
CA ARG A 5 38.03 -37.74 -61.62
C ARG A 5 36.78 -37.54 -60.70
N LEU A 6 36.92 -37.80 -59.42
CA LEU A 6 35.96 -37.45 -58.44
C LEU A 6 35.89 -35.92 -58.33
N ASN A 7 34.68 -35.36 -58.53
CA ASN A 7 34.42 -33.92 -58.50
C ASN A 7 34.31 -33.46 -57.06
N THR A 8 35.44 -33.13 -56.40
CA THR A 8 35.56 -32.76 -55.01
C THR A 8 34.88 -31.44 -54.67
N THR A 9 34.61 -30.58 -55.68
CA THR A 9 33.95 -29.27 -55.48
C THR A 9 32.46 -29.41 -55.20
N SER A 10 31.77 -30.42 -55.77
CA SER A 10 30.33 -30.63 -55.52
C SER A 10 30.04 -31.13 -54.12
N TRP A 11 30.87 -31.97 -53.53
CA TRP A 11 30.71 -32.52 -52.20
C TRP A 11 30.99 -31.44 -51.15
N MET A 12 31.96 -30.60 -51.33
CA MET A 12 32.32 -29.50 -50.46
C MET A 12 31.22 -28.43 -50.38
N ASN A 13 30.58 -28.13 -51.52
CA ASN A 13 29.44 -27.22 -51.57
C ASN A 13 28.19 -27.79 -50.87
N SER A 14 27.94 -29.09 -50.95
CA SER A 14 26.84 -29.76 -50.24
C SER A 14 27.05 -29.79 -48.72
N VAL A 15 28.28 -30.03 -48.25
CA VAL A 15 28.64 -30.01 -46.85
C VAL A 15 28.52 -28.58 -46.29
N LEU A 16 28.97 -27.56 -47.05
CA LEU A 16 28.84 -26.16 -46.64
C LEU A 16 27.39 -25.71 -46.55
N ALA A 17 26.52 -26.16 -47.46
CA ALA A 17 25.08 -25.89 -47.45
C ALA A 17 24.39 -26.53 -46.22
N CYS A 18 24.75 -27.80 -45.87
CA CYS A 18 24.23 -28.45 -44.68
C CYS A 18 24.68 -27.77 -43.37
N VAL A 19 25.95 -27.32 -43.31
CA VAL A 19 26.46 -26.58 -42.13
C VAL A 19 25.78 -25.23 -41.99
N MET A 20 25.52 -24.51 -43.06
CA MET A 20 24.76 -23.25 -43.06
C MET A 20 23.31 -23.47 -42.66
N LEU A 21 22.70 -24.58 -43.08
CA LEU A 21 21.32 -24.92 -42.71
C LEU A 21 21.20 -25.28 -41.22
N VAL A 22 22.18 -25.97 -40.65
CA VAL A 22 22.23 -26.31 -39.22
C VAL A 22 22.53 -25.07 -38.35
N LEU A 23 23.40 -24.16 -38.81
CA LEU A 23 23.67 -22.88 -38.15
C LEU A 23 22.47 -21.93 -38.21
N GLY A 24 21.65 -21.99 -39.28
CA GLY A 24 20.41 -21.22 -39.41
C GLY A 24 19.28 -21.69 -38.49
N LEU A 25 19.33 -22.92 -37.99
CA LEU A 25 18.37 -23.46 -37.02
C LEU A 25 18.68 -23.07 -35.56
N PHE A 26 19.90 -22.57 -35.28
CA PHE A 26 20.29 -21.95 -34.03
C PHE A 26 20.05 -20.42 -34.04
N VAL A 27 18.93 -19.94 -34.58
CA VAL A 27 18.44 -18.62 -34.25
C VAL A 27 18.02 -18.74 -32.79
N PRO A 28 18.68 -18.08 -31.83
CA PRO A 28 18.15 -18.05 -30.46
C PRO A 28 16.76 -17.41 -30.58
N ILE A 29 15.74 -18.20 -30.36
CA ILE A 29 14.43 -17.65 -30.02
C ILE A 29 14.71 -16.88 -28.74
N PHE A 30 15.03 -15.59 -28.88
CA PHE A 30 14.94 -14.66 -27.78
C PHE A 30 13.45 -14.73 -27.36
N ALA A 31 13.15 -15.64 -26.46
CA ALA A 31 11.91 -15.56 -25.73
C ALA A 31 11.85 -14.10 -25.29
N ASN A 32 10.90 -13.35 -25.84
CA ASN A 32 10.61 -12.01 -25.36
C ASN A 32 10.28 -12.21 -23.88
N ALA A 33 11.29 -12.13 -23.02
CA ALA A 33 11.09 -11.99 -21.60
C ALA A 33 10.14 -10.81 -21.47
N TYR A 34 8.99 -11.04 -20.94
CA TYR A 34 7.96 -10.02 -20.76
C TYR A 34 8.54 -8.97 -19.82
N THR A 35 9.23 -7.99 -20.39
CA THR A 35 9.79 -6.86 -19.68
C THR A 35 8.66 -5.92 -19.35
N GLY A 36 8.06 -6.08 -18.16
CA GLY A 36 6.93 -5.24 -17.80
C GLY A 36 6.47 -5.41 -16.36
N VAL A 37 5.61 -4.49 -15.96
CA VAL A 37 4.92 -4.53 -14.67
C VAL A 37 3.56 -5.22 -14.85
N THR A 38 3.27 -6.19 -13.99
CA THR A 38 1.93 -6.79 -13.94
C THR A 38 1.23 -6.35 -12.66
N ILE A 39 0.05 -5.74 -12.80
CA ILE A 39 -0.80 -5.35 -11.69
C ILE A 39 -1.81 -6.47 -11.44
N VAL A 40 -1.88 -6.96 -10.21
CA VAL A 40 -2.87 -7.93 -9.74
C VAL A 40 -3.84 -7.22 -8.81
N MET A 41 -5.14 -7.29 -9.08
CA MET A 41 -6.18 -6.70 -8.23
C MET A 41 -7.31 -7.69 -7.96
N SER A 42 -7.96 -7.58 -6.81
CA SER A 42 -9.05 -8.47 -6.42
C SER A 42 -10.39 -8.11 -7.07
N ALA A 43 -10.57 -6.86 -7.49
CA ALA A 43 -11.78 -6.33 -8.14
C ALA A 43 -11.46 -5.01 -8.84
N GLU A 44 -12.26 -4.65 -9.83
CA GLU A 44 -12.20 -3.36 -10.54
C GLU A 44 -12.94 -2.27 -9.75
N THR A 45 -12.40 -1.93 -8.59
CA THR A 45 -12.93 -0.81 -7.81
C THR A 45 -12.45 0.53 -8.38
N PRO A 46 -13.19 1.64 -8.18
CA PRO A 46 -12.73 2.96 -8.61
C PRO A 46 -11.32 3.30 -8.10
N ALA A 47 -10.99 2.93 -6.87
CA ALA A 47 -9.67 3.15 -6.28
C ALA A 47 -8.57 2.36 -7.00
N ASN A 48 -8.82 1.08 -7.35
CA ASN A 48 -7.86 0.26 -8.08
C ASN A 48 -7.65 0.76 -9.51
N LEU A 49 -8.74 1.15 -10.20
CA LEU A 49 -8.65 1.69 -11.55
C LEU A 49 -7.89 3.03 -11.57
N GLU A 50 -8.18 3.93 -10.64
CA GLU A 50 -7.44 5.19 -10.47
C GLU A 50 -5.95 4.95 -10.22
N PHE A 51 -5.59 3.95 -9.42
CA PHE A 51 -4.20 3.56 -9.19
C PHE A 51 -3.54 3.09 -10.48
N VAL A 52 -4.20 2.20 -11.24
CA VAL A 52 -3.68 1.66 -12.50
C VAL A 52 -3.40 2.78 -13.50
N ASP A 53 -4.37 3.69 -13.68
CA ASP A 53 -4.23 4.80 -14.63
C ASP A 53 -3.12 5.76 -14.21
N GLN A 54 -3.04 6.12 -12.93
CA GLN A 54 -1.99 6.98 -12.43
C GLN A 54 -0.62 6.32 -12.54
N LEU A 55 -0.49 5.02 -12.23
CA LEU A 55 0.76 4.29 -12.38
C LEU A 55 1.28 4.35 -13.83
N LYS A 56 0.40 4.12 -14.80
CA LYS A 56 0.75 4.24 -16.23
C LYS A 56 1.27 5.64 -16.57
N VAL A 57 0.60 6.68 -16.05
CA VAL A 57 1.03 8.08 -16.25
C VAL A 57 2.40 8.33 -15.65
N GLU A 58 2.65 7.88 -14.41
CA GLU A 58 3.94 8.10 -13.74
C GLU A 58 5.08 7.35 -14.43
N LEU A 59 4.86 6.10 -14.86
CA LEU A 59 5.85 5.33 -15.61
C LEU A 59 6.16 5.98 -16.96
N ALA A 60 5.15 6.50 -17.67
CA ALA A 60 5.33 7.15 -18.96
C ALA A 60 6.13 8.48 -18.89
N LYS A 61 6.10 9.19 -17.75
CA LYS A 61 6.91 10.40 -17.53
C LYS A 61 8.41 10.11 -17.59
N ASN A 62 8.83 8.90 -17.27
CA ASN A 62 10.23 8.48 -17.35
C ASN A 62 10.52 7.90 -18.74
N LYS A 63 10.97 8.76 -19.66
CA LYS A 63 11.27 8.41 -21.05
C LYS A 63 12.30 7.30 -21.24
N LEU A 64 13.05 6.95 -20.19
CA LEU A 64 14.03 5.85 -20.20
C LEU A 64 13.39 4.48 -19.98
N VAL A 65 12.12 4.42 -19.61
CA VAL A 65 11.43 3.22 -19.19
C VAL A 65 10.25 2.93 -20.13
N ASN A 66 10.44 2.02 -21.06
CA ASN A 66 9.37 1.50 -21.93
C ASN A 66 8.75 0.24 -21.28
N LEU A 67 8.06 0.43 -20.14
CA LEU A 67 7.42 -0.66 -19.39
C LEU A 67 6.02 -0.96 -19.93
N ARG A 68 5.76 -2.20 -20.30
CA ARG A 68 4.39 -2.67 -20.54
C ARG A 68 3.71 -2.89 -19.20
N VAL A 69 2.49 -2.39 -19.06
CA VAL A 69 1.67 -2.60 -17.88
C VAL A 69 0.53 -3.55 -18.23
N ASN A 70 0.58 -4.76 -17.66
CA ASN A 70 -0.50 -5.74 -17.76
C ASN A 70 -1.38 -5.64 -16.51
N VAL A 71 -2.67 -5.95 -16.63
CA VAL A 71 -3.61 -5.94 -15.50
C VAL A 71 -4.31 -7.29 -15.44
N ILE A 72 -4.33 -7.88 -14.25
CA ILE A 72 -5.00 -9.14 -13.97
C ILE A 72 -5.99 -8.91 -12.83
N THR A 73 -7.25 -9.26 -13.06
CA THR A 73 -8.28 -9.22 -12.02
C THR A 73 -8.57 -10.64 -11.54
N LEU A 74 -8.49 -10.87 -10.22
CA LEU A 74 -8.82 -12.18 -9.64
C LEU A 74 -10.33 -12.49 -9.81
N PRO A 75 -10.73 -13.77 -9.94
CA PRO A 75 -9.95 -14.98 -9.63
C PRO A 75 -9.21 -15.63 -10.81
N ASP A 76 -8.85 -14.90 -11.85
CA ASP A 76 -8.18 -15.44 -13.04
C ASP A 76 -6.78 -16.01 -12.68
N THR A 77 -6.76 -17.26 -12.21
CA THR A 77 -5.54 -17.94 -11.78
C THR A 77 -4.65 -18.37 -12.94
N GLU A 78 -5.22 -18.59 -14.15
CA GLU A 78 -4.42 -18.94 -15.34
C GLU A 78 -3.54 -17.77 -15.78
N LYS A 79 -4.07 -16.57 -15.77
CA LYS A 79 -3.29 -15.37 -16.05
C LYS A 79 -2.27 -15.05 -14.94
N LEU A 80 -2.52 -15.48 -13.71
CA LEU A 80 -1.57 -15.26 -12.62
C LEU A 80 -0.22 -15.97 -12.88
N VAL A 81 -0.21 -17.11 -13.58
CA VAL A 81 1.02 -17.79 -14.01
C VAL A 81 1.84 -16.91 -14.95
N VAL A 82 1.19 -16.09 -15.78
CA VAL A 82 1.89 -15.15 -16.67
C VAL A 82 2.65 -14.09 -15.87
N ALA A 83 2.11 -13.71 -14.71
CA ALA A 83 2.75 -12.74 -13.82
C ALA A 83 4.11 -13.21 -13.27
N GLU A 84 4.38 -14.53 -13.23
CA GLU A 84 5.67 -15.06 -12.80
C GLU A 84 6.86 -14.61 -13.64
N ASN A 85 6.62 -14.25 -14.90
CA ASN A 85 7.65 -13.78 -15.83
C ASN A 85 7.73 -12.24 -15.88
N SER A 86 6.99 -11.53 -15.04
CA SER A 86 7.04 -10.06 -14.96
C SER A 86 8.30 -9.58 -14.25
N GLU A 87 8.83 -8.43 -14.64
CA GLU A 87 9.92 -7.76 -13.91
C GLU A 87 9.47 -7.38 -12.49
N LEU A 88 8.21 -6.96 -12.34
CA LEU A 88 7.61 -6.60 -11.08
C LEU A 88 6.11 -6.91 -11.10
N VAL A 89 5.62 -7.54 -10.05
CA VAL A 89 4.19 -7.68 -9.78
C VAL A 89 3.77 -6.66 -8.74
N ILE A 90 2.77 -5.83 -9.05
CA ILE A 90 2.16 -4.90 -8.08
C ILE A 90 0.81 -5.46 -7.69
N ALA A 91 0.63 -5.78 -6.40
CA ALA A 91 -0.58 -6.39 -5.87
C ALA A 91 -1.43 -5.36 -5.11
N LEU A 92 -2.68 -5.13 -5.57
CA LEU A 92 -3.58 -4.13 -4.99
C LEU A 92 -4.55 -4.76 -3.99
N GLY A 93 -4.27 -4.55 -2.71
CA GLY A 93 -5.06 -5.04 -1.58
C GLY A 93 -4.66 -6.43 -1.10
N VAL A 94 -5.17 -6.79 0.07
CA VAL A 94 -4.77 -8.01 0.82
C VAL A 94 -4.94 -9.29 0.01
N LYS A 95 -6.11 -9.48 -0.65
CA LYS A 95 -6.38 -10.68 -1.44
C LYS A 95 -5.45 -10.81 -2.65
N ALA A 96 -5.16 -9.70 -3.33
CA ALA A 96 -4.23 -9.69 -4.45
C ALA A 96 -2.80 -9.99 -3.98
N LEU A 97 -2.39 -9.41 -2.85
CA LEU A 97 -1.06 -9.65 -2.27
C LEU A 97 -0.92 -11.11 -1.81
N GLU A 98 -1.96 -11.70 -1.20
CA GLU A 98 -1.96 -13.12 -0.82
C GLU A 98 -1.86 -14.04 -2.06
N ALA A 99 -2.54 -13.71 -3.15
CA ALA A 99 -2.41 -14.46 -4.40
C ALA A 99 -0.99 -14.32 -4.99
N ALA A 100 -0.47 -13.10 -5.07
CA ALA A 100 0.87 -12.83 -5.61
C ALA A 100 1.99 -13.40 -4.72
N SER A 101 1.78 -13.56 -3.42
CA SER A 101 2.77 -14.18 -2.51
C SER A 101 3.04 -15.65 -2.81
N LYS A 102 2.16 -16.33 -3.55
CA LYS A 102 2.29 -17.73 -3.97
C LYS A 102 3.06 -17.91 -5.26
N LEU A 103 3.37 -16.84 -5.99
CA LEU A 103 4.21 -16.86 -7.17
C LEU A 103 5.64 -17.34 -6.82
N ARG A 104 6.43 -17.68 -7.84
CA ARG A 104 7.83 -18.07 -7.64
C ARG A 104 8.55 -17.06 -6.74
N ARG A 105 9.42 -17.52 -5.85
CA ARG A 105 10.15 -16.65 -4.91
C ARG A 105 11.02 -15.62 -5.61
N SER A 106 11.52 -15.94 -6.80
CA SER A 106 12.29 -15.03 -7.64
C SER A 106 11.47 -13.91 -8.27
N THR A 107 10.13 -14.03 -8.30
CA THR A 107 9.24 -12.97 -8.84
C THR A 107 9.12 -11.84 -7.82
N PRO A 108 9.58 -10.62 -8.14
CA PRO A 108 9.46 -9.48 -7.24
C PRO A 108 7.99 -9.05 -7.12
N VAL A 109 7.55 -8.83 -5.86
CA VAL A 109 6.17 -8.42 -5.56
C VAL A 109 6.17 -7.19 -4.67
N LEU A 110 5.48 -6.14 -5.12
CA LEU A 110 5.21 -4.92 -4.37
C LEU A 110 3.72 -4.84 -4.03
N GLY A 111 3.37 -4.91 -2.74
CA GLY A 111 2.02 -4.68 -2.27
C GLY A 111 1.65 -3.19 -2.25
N ALA A 112 0.39 -2.88 -2.49
CA ALA A 112 -0.22 -1.59 -2.19
C ALA A 112 -1.64 -1.80 -1.64
N PHE A 113 -2.23 -0.82 -0.96
CA PHE A 113 -3.52 -0.93 -0.26
C PHE A 113 -3.58 -2.08 0.77
N THR A 114 -2.46 -2.41 1.36
CA THR A 114 -2.36 -3.50 2.35
C THR A 114 -1.89 -2.94 3.69
N PRO A 115 -2.66 -3.14 4.77
CA PRO A 115 -2.25 -2.77 6.13
C PRO A 115 -1.04 -3.59 6.59
N LEU A 116 -0.21 -3.00 7.45
CA LEU A 116 1.01 -3.62 7.96
C LEU A 116 0.78 -5.01 8.61
N PRO A 117 -0.25 -5.23 9.44
CA PRO A 117 -0.50 -6.55 10.02
C PRO A 117 -0.79 -7.63 8.97
N ALA A 118 -1.55 -7.27 7.92
CA ALA A 118 -1.86 -8.18 6.84
C ALA A 118 -0.62 -8.52 6.01
N PHE A 119 0.22 -7.51 5.71
CA PHE A 119 1.49 -7.73 5.03
C PHE A 119 2.38 -8.70 5.81
N ASN A 120 2.60 -8.45 7.11
CA ASN A 120 3.44 -9.28 7.97
C ASN A 120 2.93 -10.73 8.04
N SER A 121 1.61 -10.91 8.18
CA SER A 121 0.97 -12.23 8.19
C SER A 121 1.18 -12.99 6.87
N ILE A 122 1.00 -12.32 5.72
CA ILE A 122 1.19 -12.92 4.40
C ILE A 122 2.66 -13.30 4.19
N MET A 123 3.60 -12.43 4.54
CA MET A 123 5.03 -12.67 4.41
C MET A 123 5.46 -13.88 5.22
N ALA A 124 5.05 -13.97 6.49
CA ALA A 124 5.37 -15.08 7.38
C ALA A 124 4.78 -16.41 6.89
N LYS A 125 3.49 -16.41 6.50
CA LYS A 125 2.77 -17.61 6.04
C LYS A 125 3.39 -18.21 4.77
N ASN A 126 3.86 -17.38 3.84
CA ASN A 126 4.39 -17.82 2.55
C ASN A 126 5.93 -17.85 2.52
N LYS A 127 6.60 -17.61 3.65
CA LYS A 127 8.08 -17.61 3.78
C LYS A 127 8.73 -16.74 2.69
N ARG A 128 8.14 -15.56 2.42
CA ARG A 128 8.72 -14.57 1.51
C ARG A 128 9.86 -13.82 2.20
N GLU A 129 10.81 -13.34 1.42
CA GLU A 129 12.00 -12.65 1.90
C GLU A 129 11.96 -11.18 1.44
N LEU A 130 12.54 -10.30 2.26
CA LEU A 130 12.76 -8.90 1.86
C LEU A 130 13.69 -8.84 0.63
N GLY A 131 13.57 -7.78 -0.13
CA GLY A 131 14.23 -7.62 -1.42
C GLY A 131 13.38 -8.10 -2.59
N ASN A 132 12.71 -9.25 -2.48
CA ASN A 132 11.78 -9.75 -3.50
C ASN A 132 10.31 -9.58 -3.12
N PHE A 133 10.02 -9.21 -1.88
CA PHE A 133 8.67 -9.02 -1.39
C PHE A 133 8.60 -7.81 -0.49
N SER A 134 7.87 -6.80 -0.92
CA SER A 134 7.75 -5.51 -0.25
C SER A 134 6.34 -4.95 -0.36
N ALA A 135 6.07 -3.83 0.30
CA ALA A 135 4.81 -3.12 0.19
C ALA A 135 4.95 -1.62 0.47
N ILE A 136 4.08 -0.83 -0.14
CA ILE A 136 3.67 0.47 0.36
C ILE A 136 2.50 0.20 1.30
N ILE A 137 2.76 0.32 2.59
CA ILE A 137 1.78 0.04 3.65
C ILE A 137 0.67 1.09 3.57
N LEU A 138 -0.57 0.68 3.85
CA LEU A 138 -1.72 1.60 3.79
C LEU A 138 -1.80 2.52 5.01
N ASP A 139 -1.26 2.06 6.14
CA ASP A 139 -1.28 2.78 7.40
C ASP A 139 -0.47 4.07 7.32
N GLN A 140 -0.95 5.11 7.99
CA GLN A 140 -0.20 6.37 8.14
C GLN A 140 0.65 6.33 9.41
N PRO A 141 1.86 6.93 9.41
CA PRO A 141 2.64 7.08 10.62
C PRO A 141 1.83 7.77 11.73
N PHE A 142 1.98 7.31 12.97
CA PHE A 142 1.31 7.96 14.11
C PHE A 142 1.80 9.39 14.32
N SER A 143 3.04 9.70 13.95
CA SER A 143 3.56 11.07 13.93
C SER A 143 2.65 12.03 13.15
N ARG A 144 2.19 11.63 11.95
CA ARG A 144 1.26 12.43 11.14
C ARG A 144 -0.12 12.53 11.77
N GLN A 145 -0.61 11.44 12.37
CA GLN A 145 -1.91 11.42 13.02
C GLN A 145 -1.93 12.35 14.24
N MET A 146 -0.89 12.31 15.09
CA MET A 146 -0.74 13.22 16.22
C MET A 146 -0.54 14.67 15.78
N SER A 147 0.20 14.90 14.69
CA SER A 147 0.35 16.23 14.09
C SER A 147 -1.01 16.79 13.64
N LEU A 148 -1.84 16.01 12.94
CA LEU A 148 -3.18 16.43 12.55
C LEU A 148 -4.03 16.77 13.77
N ILE A 149 -4.01 15.93 14.82
CA ILE A 149 -4.75 16.18 16.08
C ILE A 149 -4.37 17.55 16.67
N LYS A 150 -3.07 17.84 16.76
CA LYS A 150 -2.60 19.12 17.34
C LYS A 150 -2.94 20.34 16.48
N HIS A 151 -3.03 20.19 15.15
CA HIS A 151 -3.46 21.29 14.27
C HIS A 151 -4.98 21.52 14.33
N VAL A 152 -5.77 20.47 14.56
CA VAL A 152 -7.24 20.53 14.63
C VAL A 152 -7.74 20.84 16.04
N LEU A 153 -7.05 20.34 17.06
CA LEU A 153 -7.33 20.55 18.48
C LEU A 153 -6.05 20.99 19.21
N PRO A 154 -5.61 22.26 19.07
CA PRO A 154 -4.35 22.74 19.65
C PRO A 154 -4.27 22.53 21.17
N GLU A 155 -5.40 22.72 21.86
CA GLU A 155 -5.51 22.65 23.32
C GLU A 155 -5.69 21.20 23.84
N ALA A 156 -5.84 20.21 22.96
CA ALA A 156 -5.99 18.83 23.39
C ALA A 156 -4.76 18.35 24.17
N GLN A 157 -5.00 17.68 25.29
CA GLN A 157 -4.00 17.08 26.15
C GLN A 157 -4.15 15.56 26.24
N LYS A 158 -5.37 15.03 26.07
CA LYS A 158 -5.68 13.62 26.28
C LYS A 158 -6.40 13.05 25.06
N ILE A 159 -5.83 12.03 24.46
CA ILE A 159 -6.42 11.33 23.31
C ILE A 159 -6.71 9.88 23.69
N GLY A 160 -7.97 9.50 23.56
CA GLY A 160 -8.44 8.14 23.83
C GLY A 160 -8.22 7.22 22.62
N ILE A 161 -7.87 5.96 22.87
CA ILE A 161 -7.69 4.93 21.87
C ILE A 161 -8.34 3.64 22.35
N LEU A 162 -9.19 3.06 21.49
CA LEU A 162 -9.65 1.69 21.68
C LEU A 162 -8.66 0.71 21.08
N LEU A 163 -8.27 -0.30 21.83
CA LEU A 163 -7.32 -1.33 21.41
C LEU A 163 -8.00 -2.69 21.31
N GLY A 164 -7.96 -3.27 20.14
CA GLY A 164 -8.34 -4.66 19.89
C GLY A 164 -7.12 -5.57 19.74
N THR A 165 -7.34 -6.77 19.23
CA THR A 165 -6.28 -7.79 19.02
C THR A 165 -5.19 -7.34 18.07
N THR A 166 -5.55 -6.59 17.03
CA THR A 166 -4.59 -6.16 16.00
C THR A 166 -3.87 -4.87 16.39
N SER A 167 -4.57 -3.93 17.01
CA SER A 167 -4.03 -2.60 17.32
C SER A 167 -3.22 -2.54 18.62
N SER A 168 -3.40 -3.49 19.53
CA SER A 168 -2.69 -3.51 20.83
C SER A 168 -1.16 -3.50 20.72
N GLN A 169 -0.61 -4.07 19.64
CA GLN A 169 0.83 -4.09 19.40
C GLN A 169 1.45 -2.71 19.15
N TYR A 170 0.65 -1.70 18.83
CA TYR A 170 1.15 -0.37 18.48
C TYR A 170 1.13 0.62 19.64
N ILE A 171 0.61 0.24 20.80
CA ILE A 171 0.33 1.20 21.89
C ILE A 171 1.58 1.95 22.36
N ASP A 172 2.71 1.28 22.49
CA ASP A 172 3.93 1.93 22.98
C ASP A 172 4.42 2.96 21.99
N TYR A 173 4.37 2.65 20.68
CA TYR A 173 4.72 3.59 19.63
C TYR A 173 3.75 4.79 19.56
N VAL A 174 2.45 4.53 19.76
CA VAL A 174 1.43 5.60 19.79
C VAL A 174 1.64 6.54 20.97
N ARG A 175 2.00 5.99 22.15
CA ARG A 175 2.33 6.81 23.34
C ARG A 175 3.56 7.68 23.11
N GLU A 176 4.63 7.10 22.58
CA GLU A 176 5.85 7.82 22.25
C GLU A 176 5.58 9.01 21.32
N GLU A 177 4.82 8.78 20.25
CA GLU A 177 4.47 9.83 19.30
C GLU A 177 3.50 10.88 19.89
N GLY A 178 2.63 10.46 20.80
CA GLY A 178 1.78 11.36 21.59
C GLY A 178 2.60 12.25 22.50
N GLU A 179 3.51 11.68 23.29
CA GLU A 179 4.38 12.40 24.24
C GLU A 179 5.25 13.46 23.52
N LYS A 180 5.84 13.14 22.37
CA LYS A 180 6.60 14.09 21.55
C LYS A 180 5.80 15.34 21.20
N ARG A 181 4.47 15.28 21.24
CA ARG A 181 3.54 16.38 20.90
C ARG A 181 2.71 16.88 22.08
N GLY A 182 3.06 16.47 23.30
CA GLY A 182 2.35 16.87 24.53
C GLY A 182 0.95 16.28 24.63
N LEU A 183 0.72 15.10 24.02
CA LEU A 183 -0.53 14.36 24.12
C LEU A 183 -0.36 13.13 25.02
N ASN A 184 -1.18 13.05 26.06
CA ASN A 184 -1.29 11.87 26.91
C ASN A 184 -2.29 10.88 26.28
N ILE A 185 -1.86 9.65 26.03
CA ILE A 185 -2.67 8.61 25.40
C ILE A 185 -3.40 7.81 26.49
N LEU A 186 -4.73 7.86 26.43
CA LEU A 186 -5.61 7.03 27.25
C LEU A 186 -6.05 5.82 26.42
N GLU A 187 -6.00 4.62 27.00
CA GLU A 187 -6.37 3.41 26.29
C GLU A 187 -7.40 2.57 27.05
N GLU A 188 -8.26 1.92 26.27
CA GLU A 188 -9.16 0.88 26.76
C GLU A 188 -9.14 -0.31 25.81
N LYS A 189 -9.11 -1.53 26.36
CA LYS A 189 -9.09 -2.76 25.59
C LYS A 189 -10.49 -3.26 25.30
N VAL A 190 -10.72 -3.67 24.05
CA VAL A 190 -11.94 -4.28 23.57
C VAL A 190 -11.64 -5.73 23.24
N SER A 191 -12.10 -6.65 24.08
CA SER A 191 -11.88 -8.09 23.89
C SER A 191 -13.02 -8.76 23.12
N GLN A 192 -14.23 -8.22 23.23
CA GLN A 192 -15.43 -8.68 22.55
C GLN A 192 -16.32 -7.49 22.18
N GLU A 193 -17.21 -7.66 21.23
CA GLU A 193 -18.07 -6.58 20.72
C GLU A 193 -18.92 -5.92 21.82
N ALA A 194 -19.37 -6.68 22.82
CA ALA A 194 -20.14 -6.15 23.96
C ALA A 194 -19.36 -5.12 24.79
N ASP A 195 -18.03 -5.18 24.80
CA ASP A 195 -17.18 -4.25 25.54
C ASP A 195 -17.02 -2.90 24.83
N LEU A 196 -17.28 -2.84 23.54
CA LEU A 196 -16.94 -1.71 22.67
C LEU A 196 -17.52 -0.38 23.20
N ILE A 197 -18.82 -0.30 23.35
CA ILE A 197 -19.48 0.95 23.76
C ILE A 197 -19.19 1.31 25.23
N PRO A 198 -19.21 0.38 26.21
CA PRO A 198 -18.75 0.66 27.56
C PRO A 198 -17.33 1.23 27.62
N GLN A 199 -16.35 0.63 26.94
CA GLN A 199 -14.97 1.12 26.94
C GLN A 199 -14.83 2.46 26.23
N LEU A 200 -15.56 2.66 25.11
CA LEU A 200 -15.60 3.95 24.44
C LEU A 200 -16.10 5.07 25.35
N LYS A 201 -17.20 4.84 26.09
CA LYS A 201 -17.75 5.83 27.04
C LYS A 201 -16.73 6.19 28.11
N LYS A 202 -16.04 5.21 28.68
CA LYS A 202 -15.00 5.43 29.69
C LYS A 202 -13.87 6.34 29.17
N LEU A 203 -13.45 6.17 27.91
CA LEU A 203 -12.48 7.07 27.27
C LEU A 203 -13.08 8.47 27.07
N LEU A 204 -14.31 8.57 26.59
CA LEU A 204 -14.97 9.84 26.28
C LEU A 204 -15.20 10.70 27.52
N ASP A 205 -15.35 10.11 28.73
CA ASP A 205 -15.46 10.83 29.99
C ASP A 205 -14.19 11.63 30.33
N SER A 206 -13.01 11.22 29.80
CA SER A 206 -11.73 11.80 30.21
C SER A 206 -10.88 12.34 29.06
N ALA A 207 -11.14 11.91 27.83
CA ALA A 207 -10.37 12.32 26.66
C ALA A 207 -10.93 13.59 26.00
N ASP A 208 -10.08 14.33 25.29
CA ASP A 208 -10.46 15.48 24.47
C ASP A 208 -10.94 15.06 23.07
N GLY A 209 -10.55 13.89 22.63
CA GLY A 209 -10.96 13.25 21.38
C GLY A 209 -10.49 11.81 21.31
N ILE A 210 -10.94 11.09 20.32
CA ILE A 210 -10.60 9.68 20.09
C ILE A 210 -9.81 9.56 18.80
N LEU A 211 -8.69 8.82 18.81
CA LEU A 211 -7.98 8.39 17.61
C LEU A 211 -8.39 6.96 17.27
N ALA A 212 -8.97 6.77 16.11
CA ALA A 212 -9.28 5.45 15.57
C ALA A 212 -8.04 4.84 14.91
N ILE A 213 -7.57 3.71 15.43
CA ILE A 213 -6.52 2.89 14.83
C ILE A 213 -7.19 1.72 14.12
N PRO A 214 -6.85 1.42 12.85
CA PRO A 214 -7.46 0.31 12.12
C PRO A 214 -7.36 -1.01 12.90
N ASP A 215 -8.51 -1.54 13.29
CA ASP A 215 -8.63 -2.84 13.95
C ASP A 215 -10.00 -3.44 13.58
N PRO A 216 -10.03 -4.61 12.89
CA PRO A 216 -11.27 -5.23 12.44
C PRO A 216 -12.23 -5.61 13.59
N THR A 217 -11.71 -5.80 14.80
CA THR A 217 -12.54 -6.13 15.98
C THR A 217 -13.25 -4.92 16.58
N ILE A 218 -12.81 -3.71 16.21
CA ILE A 218 -13.36 -2.45 16.72
C ILE A 218 -14.07 -1.67 15.61
N TYR A 219 -13.40 -1.48 14.46
CA TYR A 219 -13.84 -0.60 13.38
C TYR A 219 -14.30 -1.41 12.19
N SER A 220 -15.51 -1.93 12.26
CA SER A 220 -16.21 -2.59 11.16
C SER A 220 -17.28 -1.66 10.56
N ARG A 221 -17.98 -2.14 9.52
CA ARG A 221 -19.11 -1.42 8.96
C ARG A 221 -20.25 -1.29 9.96
N GLU A 222 -20.45 -2.32 10.79
CA GLU A 222 -21.52 -2.42 11.78
C GLU A 222 -21.26 -1.54 12.99
N THR A 223 -20.01 -1.40 13.42
CA THR A 223 -19.61 -0.67 14.62
C THR A 223 -19.34 0.82 14.38
N ALA A 224 -19.03 1.21 13.13
CA ALA A 224 -18.66 2.60 12.83
C ALA A 224 -19.74 3.61 13.24
N GLN A 225 -21.00 3.36 12.92
CA GLN A 225 -22.09 4.26 13.26
C GLN A 225 -22.33 4.35 14.78
N PRO A 226 -22.43 3.26 15.54
CA PRO A 226 -22.52 3.32 17.00
C PRO A 226 -21.37 4.10 17.65
N ILE A 227 -20.13 3.91 17.21
CA ILE A 227 -18.96 4.63 17.72
C ILE A 227 -19.10 6.13 17.48
N LEU A 228 -19.37 6.54 16.23
CA LEU A 228 -19.49 7.95 15.84
C LEU A 228 -20.64 8.64 16.57
N LEU A 229 -21.82 7.99 16.67
CA LEU A 229 -22.97 8.55 17.41
C LEU A 229 -22.71 8.69 18.89
N THR A 230 -22.02 7.71 19.50
CA THR A 230 -21.69 7.78 20.93
C THR A 230 -20.74 8.94 21.19
N SER A 231 -19.67 9.06 20.40
CA SER A 231 -18.71 10.14 20.52
C SER A 231 -19.35 11.52 20.32
N TYR A 232 -20.23 11.65 19.32
CA TYR A 232 -20.99 12.87 19.08
C TYR A 232 -21.86 13.29 20.28
N ARG A 233 -22.54 12.35 20.94
CA ARG A 233 -23.34 12.61 22.16
C ARG A 233 -22.50 13.11 23.34
N TYR A 234 -21.24 12.67 23.39
CA TYR A 234 -20.27 13.15 24.39
C TYR A 234 -19.57 14.45 23.98
N GLN A 235 -19.93 15.02 22.83
CA GLN A 235 -19.30 16.22 22.26
C GLN A 235 -17.79 16.07 22.09
N LYS A 236 -17.32 14.85 21.79
CA LYS A 236 -15.91 14.54 21.57
C LYS A 236 -15.67 14.12 20.13
N PRO A 237 -14.71 14.72 19.42
CA PRO A 237 -14.41 14.35 18.03
C PRO A 237 -13.69 13.02 17.93
N ILE A 238 -13.89 12.36 16.77
CA ILE A 238 -13.10 11.19 16.37
C ILE A 238 -12.19 11.57 15.21
N PHE A 239 -10.91 11.26 15.33
CA PHE A 239 -9.93 11.26 14.25
C PHE A 239 -9.93 9.88 13.61
N GLY A 240 -10.26 9.83 12.32
CA GLY A 240 -10.35 8.60 11.55
C GLY A 240 -9.04 8.26 10.85
N TYR A 241 -9.04 7.13 10.15
CA TYR A 241 -7.91 6.63 9.37
C TYR A 241 -8.19 6.62 7.86
N SER A 242 -9.34 7.14 7.41
CA SER A 242 -9.74 7.11 6.00
C SER A 242 -10.75 8.20 5.65
N GLN A 243 -10.80 8.57 4.37
CA GLN A 243 -11.85 9.46 3.85
C GLN A 243 -13.27 8.94 4.15
N SER A 244 -13.47 7.63 4.04
CA SER A 244 -14.78 7.02 4.28
C SER A 244 -15.23 7.23 5.72
N TYR A 245 -14.30 7.16 6.67
CA TYR A 245 -14.61 7.35 8.08
C TYR A 245 -14.93 8.83 8.39
N VAL A 246 -14.25 9.78 7.72
CA VAL A 246 -14.58 11.22 7.82
C VAL A 246 -15.95 11.51 7.21
N ARG A 247 -16.27 10.94 6.05
CA ARG A 247 -17.61 11.07 5.44
C ARG A 247 -18.70 10.45 6.29
N ALA A 248 -18.38 9.41 7.07
CA ALA A 248 -19.32 8.78 8.00
C ALA A 248 -19.56 9.60 9.28
N GLY A 249 -18.71 10.61 9.59
CA GLY A 249 -18.88 11.49 10.75
C GLY A 249 -17.66 11.66 11.65
N ALA A 250 -16.48 11.13 11.28
CA ALA A 250 -15.25 11.51 11.97
C ALA A 250 -14.86 12.96 11.62
N LEU A 251 -14.14 13.63 12.52
CA LEU A 251 -13.76 15.03 12.37
C LEU A 251 -12.68 15.22 11.30
N ALA A 252 -11.66 14.39 11.32
CA ALA A 252 -10.53 14.50 10.41
C ALA A 252 -9.84 13.15 10.22
N ALA A 253 -9.07 13.02 9.14
CA ALA A 253 -8.17 11.87 8.92
C ALA A 253 -6.97 12.27 8.07
N VAL A 254 -5.82 11.60 8.33
CA VAL A 254 -4.68 11.51 7.41
C VAL A 254 -4.83 10.23 6.60
N TYR A 255 -4.61 10.30 5.31
CA TYR A 255 -4.70 9.14 4.41
C TYR A 255 -3.86 9.35 3.16
N SER A 256 -3.66 8.29 2.37
CA SER A 256 -3.08 8.41 1.03
C SER A 256 -4.11 8.09 -0.04
N THR A 257 -4.13 8.89 -1.10
CA THR A 257 -4.98 8.63 -2.27
C THR A 257 -4.40 7.53 -3.15
N SER A 258 -5.25 6.92 -3.99
CA SER A 258 -4.80 5.97 -5.00
C SER A 258 -3.69 6.53 -5.89
N LYS A 259 -3.82 7.81 -6.28
CA LYS A 259 -2.81 8.51 -7.09
C LYS A 259 -1.47 8.66 -6.37
N GLN A 260 -1.49 8.97 -5.08
CA GLN A 260 -0.28 9.11 -4.27
C GLN A 260 0.44 7.77 -4.10
N LEU A 261 -0.31 6.70 -3.81
CA LEU A 261 0.27 5.35 -3.72
C LEU A 261 0.81 4.88 -5.07
N ALA A 262 0.10 5.14 -6.18
CA ALA A 262 0.56 4.81 -7.52
C ALA A 262 1.85 5.56 -7.90
N LYS A 263 1.96 6.85 -7.53
CA LYS A 263 3.18 7.63 -7.72
C LYS A 263 4.37 7.01 -6.98
N GLN A 264 4.20 6.66 -5.70
CA GLN A 264 5.26 6.01 -4.93
C GLN A 264 5.61 4.64 -5.50
N ALA A 265 4.62 3.84 -5.94
CA ALA A 265 4.84 2.55 -6.59
C ALA A 265 5.65 2.68 -7.88
N ALA A 266 5.36 3.72 -8.69
CA ALA A 266 6.14 4.01 -9.89
C ALA A 266 7.60 4.39 -9.56
N GLU A 267 7.82 5.22 -8.52
CA GLU A 267 9.15 5.60 -8.05
C GLU A 267 9.96 4.35 -7.63
N ILE A 268 9.34 3.42 -6.88
CA ILE A 268 9.96 2.15 -6.48
C ILE A 268 10.26 1.31 -7.72
N ALA A 269 9.29 1.11 -8.62
CA ALA A 269 9.46 0.32 -9.84
C ALA A 269 10.60 0.84 -10.72
N ILE A 270 10.75 2.15 -10.86
CA ILE A 270 11.81 2.79 -11.64
C ILE A 270 13.17 2.63 -10.94
N LYS A 271 13.21 2.87 -9.62
CA LYS A 271 14.46 2.84 -8.84
C LYS A 271 15.05 1.43 -8.72
N SER A 272 14.21 0.41 -8.63
CA SER A 272 14.63 -0.99 -8.49
C SER A 272 15.16 -1.61 -9.79
N ARG A 273 15.16 -0.88 -10.91
CA ARG A 273 15.79 -1.35 -12.16
C ARG A 273 17.31 -1.03 -12.16
N PRO A 274 18.18 -1.88 -12.75
CA PRO A 274 17.89 -3.07 -13.55
C PRO A 274 17.72 -4.38 -12.77
N ALA A 275 17.76 -4.35 -11.43
CA ALA A 275 17.63 -5.54 -10.59
C ALA A 275 16.35 -5.49 -9.74
N PRO A 276 15.18 -5.90 -10.28
CA PRO A 276 13.91 -5.84 -9.56
C PRO A 276 13.87 -6.70 -8.27
N SER A 277 14.86 -7.56 -8.08
CA SER A 277 15.05 -8.37 -6.87
C SER A 277 15.56 -7.57 -5.66
N ASP A 278 15.75 -6.24 -5.81
CA ASP A 278 16.22 -5.37 -4.74
C ASP A 278 15.15 -4.32 -4.39
N LEU A 279 13.95 -4.80 -4.09
CA LEU A 279 12.88 -3.94 -3.59
C LEU A 279 13.26 -3.40 -2.21
N PRO A 280 12.96 -2.12 -1.91
CA PRO A 280 13.18 -1.57 -0.58
C PRO A 280 12.37 -2.34 0.46
N PRO A 281 12.73 -2.28 1.74
CA PRO A 281 11.87 -2.75 2.82
C PRO A 281 10.47 -2.18 2.73
N PRO A 282 9.45 -2.80 3.36
CA PRO A 282 8.11 -2.22 3.42
C PRO A 282 8.15 -0.79 3.93
N GLN A 283 7.43 0.10 3.26
CA GLN A 283 7.47 1.54 3.52
C GLN A 283 6.09 2.06 3.87
N MET A 284 6.03 3.01 4.81
CA MET A 284 4.85 3.85 4.98
C MET A 284 4.63 4.74 3.75
N PRO A 285 3.42 5.29 3.53
CA PRO A 285 3.16 6.17 2.40
C PRO A 285 4.03 7.43 2.48
N LYS A 286 4.78 7.69 1.40
CA LYS A 286 5.56 8.91 1.26
C LYS A 286 4.68 10.15 1.08
N TYR A 287 3.58 9.98 0.35
CA TYR A 287 2.64 11.04 0.04
C TYR A 287 1.35 10.84 0.80
N PHE A 288 0.83 11.90 1.38
CA PHE A 288 -0.43 11.86 2.11
C PHE A 288 -1.29 13.09 1.83
N SER A 289 -2.53 13.00 2.22
CA SER A 289 -3.53 14.07 2.24
C SER A 289 -4.25 14.02 3.57
N ILE A 290 -4.96 15.09 3.88
CA ILE A 290 -5.88 15.12 5.00
C ILE A 290 -7.30 15.31 4.47
N MET A 291 -8.29 15.06 5.30
CA MET A 291 -9.67 15.41 5.08
C MET A 291 -10.27 15.91 6.38
N LEU A 292 -11.00 17.03 6.32
CA LEU A 292 -11.69 17.63 7.45
C LEU A 292 -13.21 17.57 7.22
N ASN A 293 -13.97 17.34 8.31
CA ASN A 293 -15.42 17.41 8.29
C ASN A 293 -15.90 18.70 8.94
N TYR A 294 -16.06 19.74 8.15
CA TYR A 294 -16.51 21.06 8.62
C TYR A 294 -17.93 21.06 9.22
N GLN A 295 -18.78 20.08 8.88
CA GLN A 295 -20.09 19.94 9.49
C GLN A 295 -19.98 19.44 10.95
N VAL A 296 -19.17 18.40 11.14
CA VAL A 296 -18.88 17.87 12.49
C VAL A 296 -18.18 18.93 13.32
N ALA A 297 -17.19 19.63 12.77
CA ALA A 297 -16.48 20.70 13.47
C ALA A 297 -17.45 21.79 13.98
N ARG A 298 -18.33 22.29 13.11
CA ARG A 298 -19.36 23.29 13.50
C ARG A 298 -20.29 22.77 14.60
N SER A 299 -20.73 21.50 14.48
CA SER A 299 -21.64 20.93 15.47
C SER A 299 -21.01 20.67 16.85
N LEU A 300 -19.67 20.53 16.86
CA LEU A 300 -18.87 20.39 18.10
C LEU A 300 -18.24 21.71 18.56
N ASN A 301 -18.55 22.85 17.89
CA ASN A 301 -17.95 24.17 18.16
C ASN A 301 -16.41 24.17 18.08
N ILE A 302 -15.82 23.39 17.16
CA ILE A 302 -14.39 23.32 16.93
C ILE A 302 -14.04 24.26 15.79
N PRO A 303 -13.24 25.32 16.04
CA PRO A 303 -12.75 26.20 14.98
C PRO A 303 -11.70 25.45 14.16
N LEU A 304 -11.90 25.35 12.85
CA LEU A 304 -10.94 24.73 11.94
C LEU A 304 -10.25 25.78 11.09
N MET A 305 -8.95 25.63 10.91
CA MET A 305 -8.21 26.25 9.83
C MET A 305 -8.61 25.60 8.48
N ASP A 306 -8.19 26.23 7.40
CA ASP A 306 -8.35 25.65 6.07
C ASP A 306 -7.55 24.34 5.92
N GLU A 307 -8.11 23.38 5.18
CA GLU A 307 -7.50 22.06 4.96
C GLU A 307 -6.12 22.17 4.31
N ASP A 308 -5.98 23.04 3.30
CA ASP A 308 -4.71 23.23 2.59
C ASP A 308 -3.66 23.89 3.49
N GLU A 309 -4.08 24.78 4.40
CA GLU A 309 -3.16 25.40 5.37
C GLU A 309 -2.63 24.38 6.38
N ILE A 310 -3.50 23.52 6.91
CA ILE A 310 -3.09 22.43 7.82
C ILE A 310 -2.17 21.47 7.09
N LEU A 311 -2.54 21.03 5.89
CA LEU A 311 -1.73 20.11 5.10
C LEU A 311 -0.34 20.68 4.82
N LYS A 312 -0.25 21.95 4.45
CA LYS A 312 1.03 22.64 4.23
C LYS A 312 1.91 22.61 5.48
N LYS A 313 1.38 22.98 6.66
CA LYS A 313 2.11 22.95 7.93
C LYS A 313 2.58 21.52 8.28
N MET A 314 1.74 20.52 8.04
CA MET A 314 2.10 19.12 8.26
C MET A 314 3.22 18.64 7.31
N LEU A 315 3.19 19.02 6.04
CA LEU A 315 4.24 18.69 5.06
C LEU A 315 5.59 19.35 5.40
N GLU A 316 5.57 20.56 5.93
CA GLU A 316 6.78 21.27 6.38
C GLU A 316 7.43 20.59 7.60
N SER A 317 6.64 19.96 8.45
CA SER A 317 7.09 19.25 9.67
C SER A 317 7.34 17.75 9.48
N ASP A 318 6.89 17.19 8.35
CA ASP A 318 7.02 15.74 8.04
C ASP A 318 8.40 15.47 7.42
N ALA A 319 9.46 15.56 8.23
CA ALA A 319 10.75 15.04 7.80
C ALA A 319 10.62 13.52 7.60
N PRO A 320 11.22 12.92 6.55
CA PRO A 320 11.18 11.48 6.36
C PRO A 320 11.87 10.81 7.56
N GLU A 321 11.06 10.22 8.44
CA GLU A 321 11.57 9.34 9.49
C GLU A 321 12.16 8.10 8.81
N ALA A 322 13.45 7.89 9.02
CA ALA A 322 14.08 6.63 8.71
C ALA A 322 13.51 5.59 9.68
N MET A 323 12.84 4.56 9.14
CA MET A 323 12.48 3.37 9.92
C MET A 323 13.71 2.50 10.19
#